data_71b8adf07781bf9cd68ee13d6dfb3ea2
#
_entry.id   71b8adf07781bf9cd68ee13d6dfb3ea2
#
_cell.length_a   1.000
_cell.length_b   1.000
_cell.length_c   1.000
_cell.angle_alpha   90.00
_cell.angle_beta   90.00
_cell.angle_gamma   90.00
#
_symmetry.space_group_name_H-M   'P 1'
#
loop_
_entity.id
_entity.type
_entity.pdbx_description
1 polymer ?
#
loop_
_entity_poly.entity_id
_entity_poly.type
_entity_poly.pdbx_seq_one_letter_code
_entity_poly.pdbx_strand_id
1 'polypeptide(L)'
;MRPSRRQSDELRAVSLERGVVKYAEGSCFVRFGDTHVLVTATLEDRLPPWLKGQGRGWVTAEYGMLPRATSERTRREASSGRQSGRTIEIQRLIGRSLRAVLDLPALGERQITVDCDVIQADGGTRTAAITGAWVALHDCITWMKSRDMLKGEPLRDHVAAVSCGICNGSPVLDLDYAEDSDADTDANFVMTGAGRLVEVQGTAEKIPFTEEQFLHLLALAKKGLMKLIDLQKMAVM
;
A
#
# COMPACT_ATOMS: atom_id res chain seq x y z
N MET A 1 -9.96 19.88 17.11
CA MET A 1 -8.74 20.18 16.30
C MET A 1 -7.86 18.94 16.33
N ARG A 2 -7.32 18.51 15.20
CA ARG A 2 -6.47 17.30 15.10
C ARG A 2 -5.21 17.49 15.98
N PRO A 3 -4.71 16.43 16.64
CA PRO A 3 -3.46 16.49 17.43
C PRO A 3 -2.27 17.00 16.61
N SER A 4 -2.19 16.58 15.36
CA SER A 4 -1.17 16.99 14.38
C SER A 4 -1.31 18.43 13.86
N ARG A 5 -2.39 19.14 14.19
CA ARG A 5 -2.76 20.48 13.69
C ARG A 5 -3.04 20.53 12.18
N ARG A 6 -3.09 19.38 11.49
CA ARG A 6 -3.46 19.29 10.07
C ARG A 6 -4.95 19.66 9.85
N GLN A 7 -5.28 20.13 8.67
CA GLN A 7 -6.69 20.27 8.25
C GLN A 7 -7.34 18.90 8.09
N SER A 8 -8.68 18.83 8.14
CA SER A 8 -9.40 17.56 8.03
C SER A 8 -9.12 16.81 6.71
N ASP A 9 -8.79 17.52 5.65
CA ASP A 9 -8.54 17.01 4.29
C ASP A 9 -7.06 17.05 3.88
N GLU A 10 -6.16 17.16 4.86
CA GLU A 10 -4.72 17.27 4.65
C GLU A 10 -4.00 15.95 4.91
N LEU A 11 -3.18 15.52 3.92
CA LEU A 11 -2.24 14.41 4.07
C LEU A 11 -1.06 14.82 4.95
N ARG A 12 -0.44 13.86 5.61
CA ARG A 12 0.93 14.01 6.15
C ARG A 12 1.90 14.34 5.00
N ALA A 13 3.09 14.81 5.33
CA ALA A 13 4.16 14.91 4.34
C ALA A 13 4.46 13.51 3.76
N VAL A 14 4.40 13.38 2.43
CA VAL A 14 4.62 12.11 1.75
C VAL A 14 5.88 12.20 0.90
N SER A 15 6.74 11.17 0.99
CA SER A 15 7.88 11.00 0.09
C SER A 15 7.99 9.57 -0.43
N LEU A 16 8.41 9.44 -1.70
CA LEU A 16 8.59 8.19 -2.42
C LEU A 16 10.01 8.19 -3.01
N GLU A 17 10.97 7.57 -2.32
CA GLU A 17 12.37 7.51 -2.71
C GLU A 17 12.64 6.18 -3.41
N ARG A 18 13.06 6.22 -4.68
CA ARG A 18 13.28 5.04 -5.52
C ARG A 18 14.72 4.54 -5.47
N GLY A 19 14.93 3.26 -5.84
CA GLY A 19 16.26 2.70 -6.05
C GLY A 19 17.10 2.62 -4.79
N VAL A 20 16.47 2.48 -3.64
CA VAL A 20 17.13 2.52 -2.31
C VAL A 20 17.78 1.19 -1.93
N VAL A 21 17.49 0.10 -2.65
CA VAL A 21 18.04 -1.24 -2.40
C VAL A 21 18.79 -1.72 -3.64
N LYS A 22 20.06 -2.03 -3.47
CA LYS A 22 20.99 -2.34 -4.58
C LYS A 22 20.62 -3.60 -5.38
N TYR A 23 20.09 -4.62 -4.74
CA TYR A 23 19.92 -5.95 -5.34
C TYR A 23 18.50 -6.26 -5.81
N ALA A 24 17.51 -5.48 -5.40
CA ALA A 24 16.14 -5.62 -5.87
C ALA A 24 15.97 -5.01 -7.26
N GLU A 25 15.15 -5.61 -8.11
CA GLU A 25 14.80 -5.10 -9.45
C GLU A 25 14.01 -3.78 -9.36
N GLY A 26 13.27 -3.59 -8.26
CA GLY A 26 12.64 -2.32 -7.92
C GLY A 26 12.60 -2.10 -6.42
N SER A 27 12.69 -0.85 -5.99
CA SER A 27 12.56 -0.52 -4.57
C SER A 27 12.07 0.89 -4.32
N CYS A 28 11.36 1.06 -3.20
CA CYS A 28 10.85 2.35 -2.76
C CYS A 28 10.95 2.46 -1.23
N PHE A 29 11.52 3.55 -0.74
CA PHE A 29 11.35 3.92 0.66
C PHE A 29 10.24 4.96 0.75
N VAL A 30 9.08 4.55 1.25
CA VAL A 30 7.90 5.39 1.37
C VAL A 30 7.76 5.92 2.78
N ARG A 31 7.46 7.21 2.88
CA ARG A 31 7.15 7.87 4.14
C ARG A 31 5.81 8.58 4.06
N PHE A 32 4.96 8.38 5.06
CA PHE A 32 3.76 9.17 5.33
C PHE A 32 3.94 9.78 6.73
N GLY A 33 4.47 11.00 6.79
CA GLY A 33 4.93 11.56 8.06
C GLY A 33 5.94 10.63 8.72
N ASP A 34 5.64 10.19 9.94
CA ASP A 34 6.47 9.28 10.73
C ASP A 34 6.20 7.79 10.43
N THR A 35 5.29 7.44 9.54
CA THR A 35 5.18 6.08 9.03
C THR A 35 6.18 5.85 7.90
N HIS A 36 7.11 4.91 8.09
CA HIS A 36 8.18 4.58 7.15
C HIS A 36 8.13 3.11 6.77
N VAL A 37 8.09 2.81 5.47
CA VAL A 37 8.09 1.45 4.94
C VAL A 37 9.15 1.31 3.85
N LEU A 38 10.00 0.31 3.98
CA LEU A 38 10.89 -0.12 2.91
C LEU A 38 10.15 -1.14 2.06
N VAL A 39 10.13 -0.92 0.75
CA VAL A 39 9.48 -1.82 -0.19
C VAL A 39 10.49 -2.28 -1.24
N THR A 40 10.54 -3.59 -1.50
CA THR A 40 11.31 -4.17 -2.60
C THR A 40 10.41 -4.99 -3.51
N ALA A 41 10.74 -5.05 -4.79
CA ALA A 41 10.08 -5.89 -5.77
C ALA A 41 11.14 -6.79 -6.43
N THR A 42 10.95 -8.10 -6.30
CA THR A 42 11.87 -9.13 -6.78
C THR A 42 11.22 -9.94 -7.89
N LEU A 43 11.89 -10.05 -9.02
CA LEU A 43 11.47 -10.92 -10.13
C LEU A 43 11.90 -12.36 -9.88
N GLU A 44 10.97 -13.28 -9.98
CA GLU A 44 11.23 -14.71 -9.90
C GLU A 44 10.82 -15.40 -11.21
N ASP A 45 11.73 -16.18 -11.80
CA ASP A 45 11.47 -17.02 -12.99
C ASP A 45 10.63 -18.28 -12.67
N ARG A 46 10.05 -18.34 -11.48
CA ARG A 46 9.26 -19.48 -11.01
C ARG A 46 7.86 -19.01 -10.65
N LEU A 47 6.88 -19.68 -11.27
CA LEU A 47 5.48 -19.52 -10.89
C LEU A 47 5.08 -20.49 -9.79
N PRO A 48 4.09 -20.13 -8.96
CA PRO A 48 3.40 -21.09 -8.14
C PRO A 48 2.90 -22.27 -8.98
N PRO A 49 2.99 -23.52 -8.48
CA PRO A 49 2.60 -24.72 -9.26
C PRO A 49 1.19 -24.66 -9.88
N TRP A 50 0.25 -24.02 -9.18
CA TRP A 50 -1.15 -23.86 -9.63
C TRP A 50 -1.33 -22.87 -10.80
N LEU A 51 -0.32 -22.06 -11.15
CA LEU A 51 -0.36 -21.12 -12.28
C LEU A 51 0.43 -21.60 -13.49
N LYS A 52 1.23 -22.64 -13.33
CA LYS A 52 2.11 -23.13 -14.38
C LYS A 52 1.29 -23.59 -15.61
N GLY A 53 1.68 -23.11 -16.79
CA GLY A 53 1.01 -23.41 -18.06
C GLY A 53 -0.28 -22.63 -18.30
N GLN A 54 -0.59 -21.61 -17.49
CA GLN A 54 -1.76 -20.75 -17.71
C GLN A 54 -1.48 -19.52 -18.59
N GLY A 55 -0.22 -19.34 -19.05
CA GLY A 55 0.17 -18.24 -19.94
C GLY A 55 0.09 -16.86 -19.28
N ARG A 56 0.14 -16.79 -17.96
CA ARG A 56 0.06 -15.52 -17.19
C ARG A 56 1.02 -15.50 -16.02
N GLY A 57 1.47 -14.31 -15.67
CA GLY A 57 2.29 -14.08 -14.49
C GLY A 57 1.46 -13.87 -13.22
N TRP A 58 2.19 -13.59 -12.15
CA TRP A 58 1.61 -13.34 -10.84
C TRP A 58 2.37 -12.25 -10.08
N VAL A 59 1.65 -11.52 -9.24
CA VAL A 59 2.23 -10.60 -8.26
C VAL A 59 1.66 -10.96 -6.90
N THR A 60 2.56 -11.18 -5.96
CA THR A 60 2.24 -11.43 -4.55
C THR A 60 2.95 -10.42 -3.67
N ALA A 61 2.56 -10.34 -2.40
CA ALA A 61 3.24 -9.48 -1.45
C ALA A 61 3.44 -10.17 -0.12
N GLU A 62 4.54 -9.82 0.54
CA GLU A 62 4.80 -10.09 1.94
C GLU A 62 4.80 -8.77 2.72
N TYR A 63 4.44 -8.83 3.99
CA TYR A 63 4.37 -7.66 4.84
C TYR A 63 4.87 -8.02 6.24
N GLY A 64 5.67 -7.18 6.82
CA GLY A 64 6.15 -7.35 8.18
C GLY A 64 6.46 -6.02 8.86
N MET A 65 6.57 -6.06 10.18
CA MET A 65 7.00 -4.92 10.98
C MET A 65 8.28 -5.26 11.72
N LEU A 66 9.25 -4.36 11.70
CA LEU A 66 10.43 -4.51 12.55
C LEU A 66 10.04 -4.47 14.03
N PRO A 67 10.76 -5.17 14.91
CA PRO A 67 10.43 -5.22 16.34
C PRO A 67 10.32 -3.86 17.01
N ARG A 68 11.05 -2.86 16.54
CA ARG A 68 11.03 -1.49 17.05
C ARG A 68 10.40 -0.50 16.07
N ALA A 69 9.55 -0.99 15.17
CA ALA A 69 8.70 -0.11 14.36
C ALA A 69 7.68 0.66 15.22
N THR A 70 7.34 0.16 16.38
CA THR A 70 6.42 0.76 17.36
C THR A 70 7.14 1.25 18.61
N SER A 71 6.47 2.05 19.46
CA SER A 71 6.99 2.58 20.73
C SER A 71 7.49 1.48 21.66
N GLU A 72 6.82 0.34 21.68
CA GLU A 72 7.25 -0.85 22.41
C GLU A 72 7.81 -1.89 21.45
N ARG A 73 8.73 -2.74 21.96
CA ARG A 73 9.30 -3.81 21.17
C ARG A 73 8.28 -4.93 20.97
N THR A 74 7.88 -5.16 19.72
CA THR A 74 7.07 -6.31 19.32
C THR A 74 7.94 -7.55 19.06
N ARG A 75 7.38 -8.74 19.23
CA ARG A 75 8.07 -10.00 18.93
C ARG A 75 8.09 -10.22 17.40
N ARG A 76 9.22 -10.71 16.87
CA ARG A 76 9.27 -11.11 15.46
C ARG A 76 8.34 -12.30 15.20
N GLU A 77 7.50 -12.21 14.16
CA GLU A 77 6.60 -13.31 13.79
C GLU A 77 7.36 -14.59 13.41
N ALA A 78 8.50 -14.43 12.72
CA ALA A 78 9.39 -15.56 12.40
C ALA A 78 9.82 -16.37 13.64
N SER A 79 9.96 -15.70 14.81
CA SER A 79 10.30 -16.38 16.06
C SER A 79 9.13 -17.15 16.67
N SER A 80 7.89 -16.90 16.24
CA SER A 80 6.68 -17.60 16.69
C SER A 80 6.28 -18.76 15.75
N GLY A 81 6.95 -18.89 14.61
CA GLY A 81 6.67 -19.92 13.61
C GLY A 81 5.35 -19.72 12.82
N ARG A 82 4.67 -18.61 13.03
CA ARG A 82 3.43 -18.27 12.32
C ARG A 82 3.26 -16.75 12.17
N GLN A 83 2.65 -16.35 11.08
CA GLN A 83 2.21 -14.97 10.86
C GLN A 83 0.88 -14.71 11.59
N SER A 84 0.66 -13.45 11.98
CA SER A 84 -0.63 -13.01 12.53
C SER A 84 -1.70 -12.93 11.45
N GLY A 85 -2.97 -13.00 11.84
CA GLY A 85 -4.08 -12.79 10.92
C GLY A 85 -4.03 -11.42 10.23
N ARG A 86 -3.60 -10.38 10.97
CA ARG A 86 -3.38 -9.02 10.44
C ARG A 86 -2.31 -9.00 9.34
N THR A 87 -1.17 -9.63 9.56
CA THR A 87 -0.09 -9.72 8.57
C THR A 87 -0.58 -10.39 7.28
N ILE A 88 -1.24 -11.55 7.40
CA ILE A 88 -1.78 -12.27 6.23
C ILE A 88 -2.85 -11.44 5.50
N GLU A 89 -3.72 -10.75 6.21
CA GLU A 89 -4.73 -9.87 5.63
C GLU A 89 -4.08 -8.75 4.80
N ILE A 90 -3.08 -8.05 5.38
CA ILE A 90 -2.37 -6.95 4.71
C ILE A 90 -1.60 -7.45 3.48
N GLN A 91 -0.91 -8.58 3.55
CA GLN A 91 -0.25 -9.21 2.40
C GLN A 91 -1.22 -9.43 1.23
N ARG A 92 -2.39 -9.98 1.54
CA ARG A 92 -3.43 -10.25 0.54
C ARG A 92 -4.00 -8.96 -0.05
N LEU A 93 -4.18 -7.93 0.78
CA LEU A 93 -4.64 -6.60 0.36
C LEU A 93 -3.64 -5.95 -0.59
N ILE A 94 -2.34 -5.92 -0.25
CA ILE A 94 -1.29 -5.36 -1.12
C ILE A 94 -1.27 -6.11 -2.46
N GLY A 95 -1.17 -7.44 -2.43
CA GLY A 95 -1.12 -8.25 -3.65
C GLY A 95 -2.35 -8.05 -4.54
N ARG A 96 -3.56 -7.96 -3.97
CA ARG A 96 -4.80 -7.69 -4.70
C ARG A 96 -4.78 -6.30 -5.33
N SER A 97 -4.33 -5.30 -4.59
CA SER A 97 -4.25 -3.92 -5.05
C SER A 97 -3.34 -3.79 -6.27
N LEU A 98 -2.17 -4.41 -6.24
CA LEU A 98 -1.23 -4.41 -7.36
C LEU A 98 -1.78 -5.15 -8.58
N ARG A 99 -2.39 -6.34 -8.38
CA ARG A 99 -2.99 -7.11 -9.49
C ARG A 99 -4.15 -6.39 -10.15
N ALA A 100 -4.88 -5.52 -9.45
CA ALA A 100 -6.00 -4.77 -10.01
C ALA A 100 -5.58 -3.79 -11.14
N VAL A 101 -4.30 -3.42 -11.19
CA VAL A 101 -3.75 -2.49 -12.19
C VAL A 101 -2.76 -3.16 -13.15
N LEU A 102 -2.72 -4.50 -13.18
CA LEU A 102 -1.82 -5.27 -14.03
C LEU A 102 -2.55 -6.10 -15.09
N ASP A 103 -1.94 -6.18 -16.26
CA ASP A 103 -2.20 -7.22 -17.24
C ASP A 103 -1.28 -8.42 -16.94
N LEU A 104 -1.79 -9.39 -16.21
CA LEU A 104 -1.03 -10.57 -15.81
C LEU A 104 -0.56 -11.44 -16.99
N PRO A 105 -1.33 -11.63 -18.08
CA PRO A 105 -0.83 -12.22 -19.31
C PRO A 105 0.37 -11.50 -19.92
N ALA A 106 0.36 -10.16 -19.96
CA ALA A 106 1.48 -9.37 -20.49
C ALA A 106 2.77 -9.50 -19.67
N LEU A 107 2.67 -9.88 -18.38
CA LEU A 107 3.83 -10.17 -17.53
C LEU A 107 4.55 -11.48 -17.94
N GLY A 108 3.85 -12.39 -18.64
CA GLY A 108 4.34 -13.73 -18.95
C GLY A 108 4.39 -14.64 -17.71
N GLU A 109 4.81 -15.89 -17.88
CA GLU A 109 4.85 -16.88 -16.80
C GLU A 109 6.00 -16.59 -15.80
N ARG A 110 5.90 -15.50 -15.07
CA ARG A 110 6.85 -15.05 -14.03
C ARG A 110 6.09 -14.59 -12.80
N GLN A 111 6.77 -14.58 -11.67
CA GLN A 111 6.25 -14.00 -10.44
C GLN A 111 7.06 -12.76 -10.06
N ILE A 112 6.38 -11.74 -9.55
CA ILE A 112 7.02 -10.65 -8.82
C ILE A 112 6.54 -10.77 -7.38
N THR A 113 7.47 -10.88 -6.45
CA THR A 113 7.22 -10.82 -5.01
C THR A 113 7.57 -9.42 -4.52
N VAL A 114 6.63 -8.80 -3.82
CA VAL A 114 6.81 -7.47 -3.25
C VAL A 114 6.88 -7.59 -1.73
N ASP A 115 8.03 -7.25 -1.17
CA ASP A 115 8.26 -7.27 0.28
C ASP A 115 8.07 -5.87 0.85
N CYS A 116 7.28 -5.75 1.91
CA CYS A 116 6.97 -4.50 2.58
C CYS A 116 7.36 -4.59 4.06
N ASP A 117 8.49 -3.97 4.42
CA ASP A 117 9.01 -3.93 5.78
C ASP A 117 8.74 -2.57 6.44
N VAL A 118 7.88 -2.57 7.45
CA VAL A 118 7.61 -1.36 8.23
C VAL A 118 8.78 -1.09 9.18
N ILE A 119 9.47 0.01 8.92
CA ILE A 119 10.63 0.46 9.71
C ILE A 119 10.16 1.26 10.92
N GLN A 120 9.14 2.10 10.73
CA GLN A 120 8.51 2.93 11.74
C GLN A 120 7.01 3.04 11.46
N ALA A 121 6.20 2.89 12.51
CA ALA A 121 4.75 2.87 12.41
C ALA A 121 4.13 4.02 13.19
N ASP A 122 3.40 4.88 12.49
CA ASP A 122 2.60 5.98 13.03
C ASP A 122 1.26 6.07 12.31
N GLY A 123 0.47 4.99 12.34
CA GLY A 123 -0.78 4.87 11.60
C GLY A 123 -0.59 4.68 10.08
N GLY A 124 -1.57 4.07 9.41
CA GLY A 124 -1.61 3.93 7.95
C GLY A 124 -0.48 3.10 7.32
N THR A 125 0.09 2.12 8.03
CA THR A 125 1.21 1.31 7.49
C THR A 125 0.83 0.51 6.25
N ARG A 126 -0.40 -0.05 6.20
CA ARG A 126 -0.91 -0.79 5.04
C ARG A 126 -1.11 0.11 3.82
N THR A 127 -1.55 1.35 4.02
CA THR A 127 -1.79 2.30 2.94
C THR A 127 -0.50 2.85 2.37
N ALA A 128 0.48 3.14 3.21
CA ALA A 128 1.84 3.50 2.81
C ALA A 128 2.50 2.34 2.04
N ALA A 129 2.37 1.09 2.54
CA ALA A 129 2.90 -0.10 1.87
C ALA A 129 2.33 -0.25 0.45
N ILE A 130 1.00 -0.17 0.26
CA ILE A 130 0.38 -0.27 -1.08
C ILE A 130 0.90 0.83 -2.01
N THR A 131 0.97 2.07 -1.52
CA THR A 131 1.40 3.23 -2.32
C THR A 131 2.86 3.11 -2.75
N GLY A 132 3.76 2.68 -1.85
CA GLY A 132 5.17 2.42 -2.17
C GLY A 132 5.37 1.17 -3.00
N ALA A 133 4.54 0.13 -2.80
CA ALA A 133 4.61 -1.12 -3.55
C ALA A 133 4.35 -0.92 -5.05
N TRP A 134 3.46 0.00 -5.41
CA TRP A 134 3.25 0.35 -6.82
C TRP A 134 4.52 0.95 -7.43
N VAL A 135 5.24 1.81 -6.72
CA VAL A 135 6.49 2.43 -7.20
C VAL A 135 7.58 1.37 -7.38
N ALA A 136 7.77 0.49 -6.40
CA ALA A 136 8.75 -0.59 -6.50
C ALA A 136 8.41 -1.56 -7.66
N LEU A 137 7.12 -1.89 -7.84
CA LEU A 137 6.64 -2.71 -8.95
C LEU A 137 6.88 -2.03 -10.31
N HIS A 138 6.63 -0.73 -10.42
CA HIS A 138 6.92 0.06 -11.63
C HIS A 138 8.41 -0.04 -12.01
N ASP A 139 9.31 0.10 -11.04
CA ASP A 139 10.74 0.02 -11.27
C ASP A 139 11.17 -1.39 -11.69
N CYS A 140 10.63 -2.42 -11.06
CA CYS A 140 10.86 -3.81 -11.45
C CYS A 140 10.41 -4.07 -12.89
N ILE A 141 9.23 -3.60 -13.29
CA ILE A 141 8.72 -3.72 -14.66
C ILE A 141 9.60 -2.94 -15.64
N THR A 142 10.06 -1.75 -15.28
CA THR A 142 10.98 -0.93 -16.08
C THR A 142 12.32 -1.65 -16.26
N TRP A 143 12.85 -2.28 -15.20
CA TRP A 143 14.04 -3.12 -15.25
C TRP A 143 13.84 -4.32 -16.19
N MET A 144 12.69 -5.00 -16.15
CA MET A 144 12.35 -6.07 -17.07
C MET A 144 12.28 -5.60 -18.53
N LYS A 145 11.69 -4.44 -18.80
CA LYS A 145 11.63 -3.85 -20.15
C LYS A 145 13.02 -3.55 -20.69
N SER A 146 13.91 -2.99 -19.89
CA SER A 146 15.29 -2.68 -20.29
C SER A 146 16.11 -3.91 -20.70
N ARG A 147 15.59 -5.11 -20.45
CA ARG A 147 16.20 -6.44 -20.76
C ARG A 147 15.39 -7.25 -21.78
N ASP A 148 14.46 -6.61 -22.46
CA ASP A 148 13.59 -7.24 -23.46
C ASP A 148 12.82 -8.47 -22.94
N MET A 149 12.52 -8.50 -21.63
CA MET A 149 11.84 -9.63 -21.00
C MET A 149 10.31 -9.57 -21.19
N LEU A 150 9.77 -8.42 -21.60
CA LEU A 150 8.32 -8.19 -21.74
C LEU A 150 7.96 -7.92 -23.20
N LYS A 151 6.82 -8.47 -23.64
CA LYS A 151 6.29 -8.24 -24.99
C LYS A 151 5.25 -7.10 -25.07
N GLY A 152 4.93 -6.47 -23.94
CA GLY A 152 3.90 -5.43 -23.85
C GLY A 152 4.01 -4.63 -22.56
N GLU A 153 2.94 -3.91 -22.25
CA GLU A 153 2.83 -3.07 -21.05
C GLU A 153 1.98 -3.79 -19.99
N PRO A 154 2.59 -4.50 -19.02
CA PRO A 154 1.82 -5.16 -17.99
C PRO A 154 1.19 -4.19 -16.99
N LEU A 155 1.81 -3.03 -16.72
CA LEU A 155 1.27 -2.04 -15.78
C LEU A 155 0.29 -1.11 -16.50
N ARG A 156 -1.00 -1.19 -16.16
CA ARG A 156 -2.10 -0.52 -16.84
C ARG A 156 -2.49 0.81 -16.20
N ASP A 157 -2.31 0.95 -14.90
CA ASP A 157 -2.74 2.12 -14.15
C ASP A 157 -1.92 2.26 -12.85
N HIS A 158 -2.08 3.37 -12.16
CA HIS A 158 -1.60 3.57 -10.80
C HIS A 158 -2.55 2.91 -9.79
N VAL A 159 -2.05 2.62 -8.59
CA VAL A 159 -2.88 2.29 -7.43
C VAL A 159 -2.25 2.90 -6.18
N ALA A 160 -3.08 3.53 -5.38
CA ALA A 160 -2.68 4.09 -4.09
C ALA A 160 -3.73 3.78 -3.02
N ALA A 161 -3.34 3.92 -1.77
CA ALA A 161 -4.22 3.71 -0.63
C ALA A 161 -4.06 4.82 0.41
N VAL A 162 -5.15 5.14 1.11
CA VAL A 162 -5.17 6.11 2.20
C VAL A 162 -6.14 5.67 3.29
N SER A 163 -5.81 6.00 4.53
CA SER A 163 -6.74 5.87 5.65
C SER A 163 -7.59 7.12 5.79
N CYS A 164 -8.82 6.94 6.24
CA CYS A 164 -9.72 8.01 6.68
C CYS A 164 -10.40 7.55 7.96
N GLY A 165 -10.86 8.49 8.77
CA GLY A 165 -11.61 8.12 9.98
C GLY A 165 -12.58 9.20 10.41
N ILE A 166 -13.39 8.86 11.41
CA ILE A 166 -14.22 9.81 12.14
C ILE A 166 -13.59 10.01 13.51
N CYS A 167 -13.12 11.21 13.75
CA CYS A 167 -12.51 11.60 15.03
C CYS A 167 -13.35 12.69 15.66
N ASN A 168 -13.90 12.43 16.85
CA ASN A 168 -14.81 13.37 17.54
C ASN A 168 -15.94 13.86 16.62
N GLY A 169 -16.59 12.94 15.90
CA GLY A 169 -17.70 13.21 14.99
C GLY A 169 -17.31 13.89 13.66
N SER A 170 -16.02 14.17 13.41
CA SER A 170 -15.56 14.84 12.20
C SER A 170 -14.77 13.87 11.29
N PRO A 171 -15.11 13.77 9.99
CA PRO A 171 -14.33 13.00 9.04
C PRO A 171 -12.94 13.63 8.80
N VAL A 172 -11.90 12.81 8.83
CA VAL A 172 -10.50 13.23 8.62
C VAL A 172 -9.76 12.29 7.68
N LEU A 173 -8.85 12.85 6.92
CA LEU A 173 -8.00 12.16 5.96
C LEU A 173 -6.66 11.78 6.59
N ASP A 174 -6.13 10.59 6.24
CA ASP A 174 -4.79 10.14 6.57
C ASP A 174 -4.50 10.18 8.08
N LEU A 175 -5.04 9.19 8.79
CA LEU A 175 -4.90 9.05 10.24
C LEU A 175 -3.44 8.77 10.61
N ASP A 176 -2.90 9.55 11.56
CA ASP A 176 -1.71 9.15 12.33
C ASP A 176 -2.12 8.22 13.49
N TYR A 177 -1.15 7.70 14.23
CA TYR A 177 -1.43 6.72 15.29
C TYR A 177 -2.28 7.31 16.43
N ALA A 178 -2.06 8.57 16.77
CA ALA A 178 -2.83 9.23 17.83
C ALA A 178 -4.31 9.39 17.44
N GLU A 179 -4.59 9.61 16.17
CA GLU A 179 -5.94 9.69 15.63
C GLU A 179 -6.57 8.30 15.44
N ASP A 180 -5.82 7.34 14.87
CA ASP A 180 -6.25 5.96 14.60
C ASP A 180 -6.66 5.24 15.89
N SER A 181 -5.86 5.39 16.94
CA SER A 181 -6.11 4.74 18.23
C SER A 181 -7.31 5.26 19.01
N ASP A 182 -7.81 6.47 18.69
CA ASP A 182 -8.97 7.10 19.35
C ASP A 182 -10.13 7.37 18.39
N ALA A 183 -10.04 6.97 17.13
CA ALA A 183 -11.10 7.16 16.15
C ALA A 183 -12.40 6.47 16.56
N ASP A 184 -13.54 7.08 16.22
CA ASP A 184 -14.85 6.44 16.32
C ASP A 184 -15.04 5.40 15.20
N THR A 185 -14.43 5.68 14.04
CA THR A 185 -14.42 4.83 12.85
C THR A 185 -13.08 4.97 12.16
N ASP A 186 -12.48 3.85 11.78
CA ASP A 186 -11.37 3.80 10.85
C ASP A 186 -11.78 3.18 9.52
N ALA A 187 -11.26 3.71 8.41
CA ALA A 187 -11.51 3.18 7.09
C ALA A 187 -10.27 3.30 6.20
N ASN A 188 -10.06 2.30 5.35
CA ASN A 188 -8.99 2.28 4.38
C ASN A 188 -9.58 2.18 2.97
N PHE A 189 -9.12 3.03 2.07
CA PHE A 189 -9.57 3.08 0.69
C PHE A 189 -8.41 2.81 -0.24
N VAL A 190 -8.62 1.90 -1.20
CA VAL A 190 -7.68 1.63 -2.28
C VAL A 190 -8.35 1.99 -3.61
N MET A 191 -7.67 2.80 -4.43
CA MET A 191 -8.23 3.29 -5.68
C MET A 191 -7.17 3.33 -6.78
N THR A 192 -7.59 3.11 -8.02
CA THR A 192 -6.74 3.25 -9.20
C THR A 192 -6.59 4.69 -9.64
N GLY A 193 -5.62 4.97 -10.53
CA GLY A 193 -5.43 6.28 -11.16
C GLY A 193 -6.63 6.77 -11.97
N ALA A 194 -7.42 5.85 -12.51
CA ALA A 194 -8.71 6.14 -13.17
C ALA A 194 -9.85 6.42 -12.18
N GLY A 195 -9.59 6.44 -10.87
CA GLY A 195 -10.60 6.72 -9.84
C GLY A 195 -11.54 5.55 -9.54
N ARG A 196 -11.17 4.32 -9.90
CA ARG A 196 -11.95 3.10 -9.61
C ARG A 196 -11.57 2.52 -8.26
N LEU A 197 -12.53 2.14 -7.46
CA LEU A 197 -12.32 1.48 -6.18
C LEU A 197 -11.81 0.06 -6.39
N VAL A 198 -10.73 -0.29 -5.69
CA VAL A 198 -10.19 -1.65 -5.63
C VAL A 198 -10.67 -2.34 -4.37
N GLU A 199 -10.61 -1.62 -3.24
CA GLU A 199 -11.05 -2.14 -1.95
C GLU A 199 -11.47 -0.99 -1.03
N VAL A 200 -12.46 -1.25 -0.18
CA VAL A 200 -12.88 -0.38 0.90
C VAL A 200 -13.03 -1.24 2.15
N GLN A 201 -12.32 -0.87 3.20
CA GLN A 201 -12.47 -1.45 4.53
C GLN A 201 -12.93 -0.34 5.47
N GLY A 202 -13.89 -0.59 6.30
CA GLY A 202 -14.37 0.38 7.29
C GLY A 202 -14.90 -0.33 8.50
N THR A 203 -14.47 0.10 9.67
CA THR A 203 -14.84 -0.46 10.97
C THR A 203 -15.31 0.64 11.89
N ALA A 204 -16.48 0.45 12.50
CA ALA A 204 -16.92 1.28 13.62
C ALA A 204 -16.31 0.72 14.90
N GLU A 205 -15.40 1.47 15.50
CA GLU A 205 -14.72 1.07 16.73
C GLU A 205 -15.55 1.40 17.98
N LYS A 206 -16.31 2.50 17.93
CA LYS A 206 -17.13 2.98 19.06
C LYS A 206 -18.60 3.07 18.69
N ILE A 207 -18.95 3.86 17.67
CA ILE A 207 -20.31 4.18 17.28
C ILE A 207 -20.48 3.86 15.79
N PRO A 208 -21.55 3.12 15.38
CA PRO A 208 -21.84 2.90 13.97
C PRO A 208 -21.96 4.21 13.20
N PHE A 209 -21.32 4.28 12.03
CA PHE A 209 -21.36 5.44 11.16
C PHE A 209 -22.52 5.37 10.16
N THR A 210 -22.99 6.53 9.73
CA THR A 210 -24.11 6.66 8.76
C THR A 210 -23.59 6.56 7.32
N GLU A 211 -24.52 6.34 6.37
CA GLU A 211 -24.22 6.42 4.94
C GLU A 211 -23.64 7.79 4.56
N GLU A 212 -24.17 8.88 5.09
CA GLU A 212 -23.65 10.23 4.83
C GLU A 212 -22.19 10.38 5.28
N GLN A 213 -21.87 9.88 6.48
CA GLN A 213 -20.48 9.86 6.98
C GLN A 213 -19.56 9.02 6.08
N PHE A 214 -20.03 7.85 5.62
CA PHE A 214 -19.29 7.04 4.67
C PHE A 214 -19.01 7.78 3.35
N LEU A 215 -19.99 8.46 2.80
CA LEU A 215 -19.84 9.26 1.58
C LEU A 215 -18.84 10.41 1.77
N HIS A 216 -18.81 11.04 2.94
CA HIS A 216 -17.81 12.05 3.28
C HIS A 216 -16.40 11.44 3.37
N LEU A 217 -16.24 10.29 4.03
CA LEU A 217 -14.94 9.57 4.07
C LEU A 217 -14.47 9.21 2.66
N LEU A 218 -15.36 8.71 1.80
CA LEU A 218 -15.05 8.38 0.41
C LEU A 218 -14.60 9.62 -0.40
N ALA A 219 -15.26 10.77 -0.20
CA ALA A 219 -14.89 12.01 -0.86
C ALA A 219 -13.49 12.50 -0.41
N LEU A 220 -13.18 12.44 0.88
CA LEU A 220 -11.87 12.75 1.42
C LEU A 220 -10.80 11.79 0.89
N ALA A 221 -11.07 10.48 0.93
CA ALA A 221 -10.19 9.47 0.39
C ALA A 221 -9.85 9.70 -1.08
N LYS A 222 -10.86 9.99 -1.91
CA LYS A 222 -10.66 10.31 -3.32
C LYS A 222 -9.72 11.50 -3.51
N LYS A 223 -9.91 12.59 -2.74
CA LYS A 223 -9.02 13.76 -2.78
C LYS A 223 -7.58 13.41 -2.40
N GLY A 224 -7.38 12.64 -1.33
CA GLY A 224 -6.07 12.19 -0.87
C GLY A 224 -5.39 11.26 -1.86
N LEU A 225 -6.13 10.29 -2.38
CA LEU A 225 -5.61 9.30 -3.35
C LEU A 225 -5.15 9.93 -4.65
N MET A 226 -5.85 10.92 -5.19
CA MET A 226 -5.40 11.63 -6.38
C MET A 226 -4.06 12.34 -6.13
N LYS A 227 -3.86 12.96 -4.97
CA LYS A 227 -2.56 13.56 -4.61
C LYS A 227 -1.45 12.51 -4.50
N LEU A 228 -1.73 11.33 -3.91
CA LEU A 228 -0.76 10.23 -3.82
C LEU A 228 -0.37 9.70 -5.20
N ILE A 229 -1.33 9.57 -6.11
CA ILE A 229 -1.10 9.17 -7.50
C ILE A 229 -0.25 10.20 -8.23
N ASP A 230 -0.47 11.49 -8.02
CA ASP A 230 0.37 12.52 -8.63
C ASP A 230 1.80 12.48 -8.08
N LEU A 231 1.99 12.18 -6.79
CA LEU A 231 3.31 11.93 -6.22
C LEU A 231 3.99 10.68 -6.82
N GLN A 232 3.23 9.60 -7.05
CA GLN A 232 3.75 8.42 -7.76
C GLN A 232 4.21 8.77 -9.17
N LYS A 233 3.42 9.53 -9.94
CA LYS A 233 3.79 10.00 -11.29
C LYS A 233 5.09 10.81 -11.25
N MET A 234 5.20 11.77 -10.33
CA MET A 234 6.42 12.57 -10.16
C MET A 234 7.64 11.71 -9.78
N ALA A 235 7.44 10.72 -8.93
CA ALA A 235 8.53 9.84 -8.51
C ALA A 235 9.08 8.97 -9.65
N VAL A 236 8.26 8.59 -10.63
CA VAL A 236 8.67 7.67 -11.73
C VAL A 236 9.05 8.40 -13.04
N MET A 237 8.94 9.71 -13.09
CA MET A 237 9.50 10.55 -14.16
C MET A 237 11.01 10.59 -14.07
#